data_b2413bdd6bf067edf936e82df2307d98
#
_entry.id   b2413bdd6bf067edf936e82df2307d98
#
_cell.length_a   1.000
_cell.length_b   1.000
_cell.length_c   1.000
_cell.angle_alpha   90.00
_cell.angle_beta   90.00
_cell.angle_gamma   90.00
#
_symmetry.space_group_name_H-M   'P 1'
#
loop_
_entity.id
_entity.type
_entity.pdbx_description
1 polymer ?
#
loop_
_entity_poly.entity_id
_entity_poly.type
_entity_poly.pdbx_seq_one_letter_code
_entity_poly.pdbx_strand_id
1 'polypeptide(L)'
;MEISVSYAVIYMDAKSGKFLIVHPTHETYWSLPKGGMEEADGGDGAKAAARELFEETAIKAAPAALKYGGRHDYYRAGRNGKTKNKDLCIYLYETDEAMKTSEMTCASMVHSAPGAPFPENDDFKYIEYGEIGEYFHADGERALKAAMRELGIGE
;
A
#
# COMPACT_ATOMS: atom_id res chain seq x y z
N MET A 1 16.98 -18.08 -0.87
CA MET A 1 16.16 -17.34 -1.85
C MET A 1 16.02 -15.90 -1.39
N GLU A 2 16.26 -14.99 -2.30
CA GLU A 2 16.22 -13.57 -2.01
C GLU A 2 14.81 -13.09 -1.67
N ILE A 3 14.69 -12.13 -0.74
CA ILE A 3 13.43 -11.53 -0.36
C ILE A 3 13.43 -10.09 -0.84
N SER A 4 12.49 -9.75 -1.73
CA SER A 4 12.28 -8.36 -2.11
C SER A 4 11.42 -7.66 -1.06
N VAL A 5 11.50 -6.33 -0.99
CA VAL A 5 10.75 -5.54 -0.01
C VAL A 5 9.98 -4.44 -0.72
N SER A 6 8.71 -4.30 -0.39
CA SER A 6 7.91 -3.15 -0.79
C SER A 6 7.54 -2.33 0.44
N TYR A 7 7.23 -1.07 0.20
CA TYR A 7 6.96 -0.06 1.22
C TYR A 7 5.57 0.50 0.98
N ALA A 8 4.71 0.42 1.98
CA ALA A 8 3.29 0.74 1.86
C ALA A 8 2.84 1.75 2.91
N VAL A 9 1.75 2.45 2.62
CA VAL A 9 1.16 3.41 3.54
C VAL A 9 -0.29 3.05 3.83
N ILE A 10 -0.64 3.02 5.12
CA ILE A 10 -2.02 3.09 5.58
C ILE A 10 -2.34 4.58 5.71
N TYR A 11 -3.06 5.12 4.73
CA TYR A 11 -3.48 6.52 4.76
C TYR A 11 -4.86 6.58 5.39
N MET A 12 -4.93 7.07 6.62
CA MET A 12 -6.14 6.98 7.44
C MET A 12 -6.78 8.34 7.66
N ASP A 13 -8.09 8.42 7.42
CA ASP A 13 -8.91 9.55 7.81
C ASP A 13 -9.16 9.44 9.33
N ALA A 14 -8.58 10.36 10.08
CA ALA A 14 -8.68 10.36 11.54
C ALA A 14 -10.12 10.59 12.04
N LYS A 15 -10.97 11.23 11.23
CA LYS A 15 -12.35 11.52 11.61
C LYS A 15 -13.25 10.30 11.52
N SER A 16 -13.08 9.48 10.50
CA SER A 16 -13.92 8.30 10.27
C SER A 16 -13.26 6.99 10.68
N GLY A 17 -11.93 6.96 10.81
CA GLY A 17 -11.17 5.74 11.01
C GLY A 17 -11.05 4.87 9.76
N LYS A 18 -11.54 5.35 8.62
CA LYS A 18 -11.40 4.64 7.33
C LYS A 18 -10.02 4.89 6.74
N PHE A 19 -9.54 3.96 5.97
CA PHE A 19 -8.24 4.08 5.32
C PHE A 19 -8.34 3.80 3.83
N LEU A 20 -7.38 4.35 3.10
CA LEU A 20 -7.36 4.30 1.64
C LEU A 20 -6.82 2.98 1.13
N ILE A 21 -7.55 2.39 0.17
CA ILE A 21 -7.07 1.28 -0.63
C ILE A 21 -7.09 1.67 -2.10
N VAL A 22 -6.23 1.03 -2.89
CA VAL A 22 -6.12 1.26 -4.33
C VAL A 22 -6.39 -0.05 -5.05
N HIS A 23 -6.94 0.05 -6.27
CA HIS A 23 -7.22 -1.12 -7.08
C HIS A 23 -6.14 -1.28 -8.16
N PRO A 24 -5.26 -2.29 -8.04
CA PRO A 24 -4.30 -2.57 -9.11
C PRO A 24 -5.03 -2.92 -10.40
N THR A 25 -4.66 -2.25 -11.48
CA THR A 25 -5.34 -2.40 -12.77
C THR A 25 -5.30 -3.86 -13.23
N HIS A 26 -6.45 -4.37 -13.68
CA HIS A 26 -6.68 -5.74 -14.17
C HIS A 26 -6.68 -6.81 -13.06
N GLU A 27 -6.47 -6.46 -11.80
CA GLU A 27 -6.51 -7.44 -10.71
C GLU A 27 -7.94 -7.58 -10.14
N THR A 28 -8.16 -8.66 -9.39
CA THR A 28 -9.45 -8.91 -8.75
C THR A 28 -9.46 -8.47 -7.27
N TYR A 29 -8.34 -7.98 -6.78
CA TYR A 29 -8.17 -7.57 -5.39
C TYR A 29 -7.69 -6.13 -5.30
N TRP A 30 -7.82 -5.57 -4.10
CA TRP A 30 -7.33 -4.23 -3.76
C TRP A 30 -6.10 -4.34 -2.84
N SER A 31 -5.36 -3.26 -2.72
CA SER A 31 -4.18 -3.23 -1.86
C SER A 31 -3.96 -1.83 -1.27
N LEU A 32 -2.97 -1.73 -0.38
CA LEU A 32 -2.45 -0.43 0.03
C LEU A 32 -1.62 0.16 -1.12
N PRO A 33 -1.52 1.50 -1.23
CA PRO A 33 -0.53 2.11 -2.11
C PRO A 33 0.87 1.67 -1.64
N LYS A 34 1.68 1.16 -2.56
CA LYS A 34 2.97 0.55 -2.22
C LYS A 34 3.87 0.42 -3.44
N GLY A 35 5.14 0.26 -3.17
CA GLY A 35 6.12 -0.07 -4.20
C GLY A 35 7.52 -0.26 -3.63
N GLY A 36 8.48 -0.47 -4.50
CA GLY A 36 9.86 -0.78 -4.14
C GLY A 36 10.72 0.43 -3.86
N MET A 37 11.90 0.16 -3.30
CA MET A 37 12.93 1.16 -3.06
C MET A 37 13.54 1.60 -4.38
N GLU A 38 13.79 2.91 -4.51
CA GLU A 38 14.57 3.47 -5.61
C GLU A 38 15.85 4.08 -5.06
N GLU A 39 16.83 4.29 -5.95
CA GLU A 39 18.12 4.84 -5.55
C GLU A 39 17.97 6.21 -4.87
N ALA A 40 17.07 7.05 -5.38
CA ALA A 40 16.81 8.38 -4.83
C ALA A 40 16.29 8.35 -3.40
N ASP A 41 15.74 7.24 -2.95
CA ASP A 41 15.23 7.09 -1.58
C ASP A 41 16.36 6.92 -0.56
N GLY A 42 17.57 6.62 -1.02
CA GLY A 42 18.76 6.54 -0.16
C GLY A 42 18.70 5.45 0.91
N GLY A 43 17.95 4.37 0.66
CA GLY A 43 17.79 3.30 1.64
C GLY A 43 16.77 3.59 2.73
N ASP A 44 16.08 4.72 2.67
CA ASP A 44 15.10 5.13 3.67
C ASP A 44 13.70 4.63 3.29
N GLY A 45 13.17 3.68 4.07
CA GLY A 45 11.86 3.09 3.81
C GLY A 45 10.71 4.09 3.88
N ALA A 46 10.77 5.07 4.79
CA ALA A 46 9.73 6.11 4.87
C ALA A 46 9.71 6.98 3.60
N LYS A 47 10.89 7.28 3.03
CA LYS A 47 10.97 8.02 1.77
C LYS A 47 10.38 7.21 0.62
N ALA A 48 10.69 5.91 0.56
CA ALA A 48 10.13 5.03 -0.47
C ALA A 48 8.60 4.96 -0.35
N ALA A 49 8.09 4.77 0.87
CA ALA A 49 6.65 4.71 1.12
C ALA A 49 5.94 6.01 0.74
N ALA A 50 6.50 7.16 1.14
CA ALA A 50 5.92 8.47 0.81
C ALA A 50 5.92 8.72 -0.70
N ARG A 51 6.99 8.35 -1.38
CA ARG A 51 7.08 8.50 -2.85
C ARG A 51 6.05 7.64 -3.55
N GLU A 52 5.90 6.39 -3.14
CA GLU A 52 4.91 5.49 -3.73
C GLU A 52 3.48 6.00 -3.51
N LEU A 53 3.19 6.50 -2.30
CA LEU A 53 1.89 7.10 -2.02
C LEU A 53 1.60 8.23 -3.00
N PHE A 54 2.57 9.12 -3.23
CA PHE A 54 2.40 10.23 -4.14
C PHE A 54 2.22 9.77 -5.60
N GLU A 55 3.05 8.84 -6.05
CA GLU A 55 2.97 8.34 -7.43
C GLU A 55 1.65 7.63 -7.72
N GLU A 56 1.09 6.95 -6.73
CA GLU A 56 -0.11 6.15 -6.92
C GLU A 56 -1.41 6.89 -6.62
N THR A 57 -1.36 8.00 -5.89
CA THR A 57 -2.58 8.70 -5.43
C THR A 57 -2.54 10.22 -5.57
N ALA A 58 -1.38 10.82 -5.78
CA ALA A 58 -1.10 12.26 -5.71
C ALA A 58 -1.11 12.84 -4.29
N ILE A 59 -1.21 12.01 -3.27
CA ILE A 59 -1.15 12.46 -1.87
C ILE A 59 0.31 12.74 -1.49
N LYS A 60 0.56 13.96 -0.98
CA LYS A 60 1.87 14.34 -0.47
C LYS A 60 1.93 14.11 1.04
N ALA A 61 2.90 13.33 1.49
CA ALA A 61 3.16 13.12 2.90
C ALA A 61 4.66 13.28 3.14
N ALA A 62 5.02 14.02 4.18
CA ALA A 62 6.42 14.11 4.57
C ALA A 62 6.87 12.75 5.14
N PRO A 63 8.02 12.21 4.71
CA PRO A 63 8.49 10.93 5.25
C PRO A 63 8.56 10.89 6.78
N ALA A 64 8.94 12.02 7.41
CA ALA A 64 9.03 12.12 8.86
C ALA A 64 7.69 12.03 9.57
N ALA A 65 6.58 12.22 8.86
CA ALA A 65 5.24 12.11 9.42
C ALA A 65 4.69 10.68 9.39
N LEU A 66 5.39 9.75 8.74
CA LEU A 66 4.99 8.35 8.66
C LEU A 66 5.42 7.60 9.90
N LYS A 67 4.49 6.87 10.51
CA LYS A 67 4.77 6.03 11.68
C LYS A 67 5.00 4.60 11.23
N TYR A 68 6.15 4.02 11.60
CA TYR A 68 6.51 2.66 11.17
C TYR A 68 5.64 1.61 11.85
N GLY A 69 5.04 0.75 11.06
CA GLY A 69 4.16 -0.34 11.51
C GLY A 69 4.76 -1.73 11.33
N GLY A 70 6.06 -1.83 11.07
CA GLY A 70 6.76 -3.09 11.00
C GLY A 70 6.95 -3.65 9.60
N ARG A 71 7.79 -4.67 9.53
CA ARG A 71 8.06 -5.43 8.31
C ARG A 71 7.35 -6.77 8.44
N HIS A 72 6.52 -7.11 7.46
CA HIS A 72 5.65 -8.26 7.52
C HIS A 72 5.85 -9.16 6.30
N ASP A 73 5.71 -10.46 6.52
CA ASP A 73 5.66 -11.47 5.47
C ASP A 73 4.48 -11.16 4.55
N TYR A 74 4.74 -11.04 3.25
CA TYR A 74 3.70 -10.78 2.25
C TYR A 74 3.52 -12.00 1.34
N TYR A 75 4.53 -12.29 0.50
CA TYR A 75 4.52 -13.47 -0.36
C TYR A 75 5.63 -14.44 0.06
N ARG A 76 5.35 -15.76 -0.04
CA ARG A 76 6.39 -16.79 0.08
C ARG A 76 6.24 -17.77 -1.07
N ALA A 77 7.35 -18.14 -1.69
CA ALA A 77 7.37 -19.11 -2.76
C ALA A 77 6.74 -20.43 -2.29
N GLY A 78 5.85 -20.99 -3.11
CA GLY A 78 5.12 -22.20 -2.79
C GLY A 78 3.83 -21.99 -2.01
N ARG A 79 3.51 -20.76 -1.62
CA ARG A 79 2.29 -20.42 -0.89
C ARG A 79 1.36 -19.59 -1.78
N ASN A 80 0.07 -19.95 -1.82
CA ASN A 80 -0.96 -19.25 -2.59
C ASN A 80 -0.59 -19.01 -4.06
N GLY A 81 0.11 -19.98 -4.68
CA GLY A 81 0.52 -19.87 -6.08
C GLY A 81 1.68 -18.92 -6.35
N LYS A 82 2.32 -18.40 -5.31
CA LYS A 82 3.41 -17.43 -5.45
C LYS A 82 4.73 -18.14 -5.76
N THR A 83 5.56 -17.47 -6.58
CA THR A 83 6.87 -17.97 -6.98
C THR A 83 8.03 -17.18 -6.38
N LYS A 84 7.72 -16.09 -5.67
CA LYS A 84 8.72 -15.17 -5.10
C LYS A 84 8.47 -14.94 -3.62
N ASN A 85 9.52 -14.53 -2.92
CA ASN A 85 9.43 -14.08 -1.54
C ASN A 85 9.39 -12.54 -1.52
N LYS A 86 8.45 -11.97 -0.79
CA LYS A 86 8.33 -10.52 -0.63
C LYS A 86 7.88 -10.20 0.79
N ASP A 87 8.55 -9.22 1.38
CA ASP A 87 8.09 -8.60 2.62
C ASP A 87 7.49 -7.24 2.34
N LEU A 88 6.65 -6.77 3.24
CA LEU A 88 5.98 -5.48 3.15
C LEU A 88 6.27 -4.69 4.41
N CYS A 89 6.94 -3.54 4.26
CA CYS A 89 7.11 -2.57 5.34
C CYS A 89 5.94 -1.60 5.27
N ILE A 90 5.19 -1.47 6.36
CA ILE A 90 3.95 -0.70 6.38
C ILE A 90 4.09 0.48 7.32
N TYR A 91 3.66 1.64 6.86
CA TYR A 91 3.68 2.90 7.61
C TYR A 91 2.28 3.45 7.73
N LEU A 92 2.01 4.17 8.82
CA LEU A 92 0.73 4.84 9.06
C LEU A 92 0.88 6.34 8.88
N TYR A 93 -0.05 6.94 8.15
CA TYR A 93 -0.22 8.39 8.06
C TYR A 93 -1.68 8.72 8.37
N GLU A 94 -1.91 9.41 9.48
CA GLU A 94 -3.25 9.86 9.87
C GLU A 94 -3.43 11.34 9.60
N THR A 95 -4.59 11.73 9.12
CA THR A 95 -4.89 13.12 8.82
C THR A 95 -6.36 13.44 9.07
N ASP A 96 -6.63 14.67 9.54
CA ASP A 96 -7.99 15.20 9.65
C ASP A 96 -8.50 15.73 8.30
N GLU A 97 -7.62 15.84 7.32
CA GLU A 97 -7.91 16.42 6.02
C GLU A 97 -7.64 15.41 4.91
N ALA A 98 -8.28 14.23 5.02
CA ALA A 98 -8.10 13.16 4.04
C ALA A 98 -8.52 13.62 2.64
N MET A 99 -7.66 13.34 1.66
CA MET A 99 -7.94 13.67 0.26
C MET A 99 -9.16 12.89 -0.21
N LYS A 100 -10.04 13.57 -0.98
CA LYS A 100 -11.19 12.89 -1.59
C LYS A 100 -10.70 12.00 -2.73
N THR A 101 -11.34 10.84 -2.90
CA THR A 101 -10.97 9.92 -3.98
C THR A 101 -11.13 10.57 -5.36
N SER A 102 -12.04 11.51 -5.52
CA SER A 102 -12.22 12.24 -6.77
C SER A 102 -11.04 13.14 -7.15
N GLU A 103 -10.16 13.43 -6.21
CA GLU A 103 -8.97 14.26 -6.42
C GLU A 103 -7.70 13.42 -6.61
N MET A 104 -7.80 12.11 -6.47
CA MET A 104 -6.65 11.21 -6.57
C MET A 104 -6.36 10.84 -8.01
N THR A 105 -5.08 10.71 -8.34
CA THR A 105 -4.61 10.27 -9.65
C THR A 105 -3.41 9.37 -9.48
N CYS A 106 -3.31 8.34 -10.32
CA CYS A 106 -2.16 7.46 -10.36
C CYS A 106 -1.24 7.86 -11.52
N ALA A 107 -0.08 8.42 -11.20
CA ALA A 107 0.91 8.80 -12.20
C ALA A 107 1.83 7.63 -12.58
N SER A 108 1.86 6.59 -11.76
CA SER A 108 2.69 5.41 -12.01
C SER A 108 2.05 4.54 -13.10
N MET A 109 2.85 4.22 -14.14
CA MET A 109 2.36 3.50 -15.31
C MET A 109 3.09 2.17 -15.47
N VAL A 110 2.35 1.16 -15.91
CA VAL A 110 2.90 -0.13 -16.33
C VAL A 110 3.14 -0.08 -17.84
N HIS A 111 4.35 -0.38 -18.28
CA HIS A 111 4.73 -0.30 -19.69
C HIS A 111 5.01 -1.65 -20.34
N SER A 112 5.36 -2.67 -19.56
CA SER A 112 5.89 -3.93 -20.06
C SER A 112 4.90 -5.11 -20.03
N ALA A 113 3.67 -4.89 -19.60
CA ALA A 113 2.64 -5.94 -19.52
C ALA A 113 1.74 -5.94 -20.77
N PRO A 114 1.03 -7.05 -21.06
CA PRO A 114 0.04 -7.06 -22.13
C PRO A 114 -1.02 -5.97 -21.93
N GLY A 115 -1.34 -5.26 -23.02
CA GLY A 115 -2.29 -4.13 -22.99
C GLY A 115 -1.70 -2.82 -22.50
N ALA A 116 -0.40 -2.78 -22.21
CA ALA A 116 0.31 -1.57 -21.79
C ALA A 116 0.39 -0.51 -22.90
N PRO A 117 0.58 0.81 -22.53
CA PRO A 117 0.68 1.28 -21.15
C PRO A 117 -0.69 1.41 -20.48
N PHE A 118 -0.71 1.26 -19.17
CA PHE A 118 -1.91 1.54 -18.36
C PHE A 118 -1.48 1.99 -16.95
N PRO A 119 -2.36 2.72 -16.21
CA PRO A 119 -2.01 3.12 -14.85
C PRO A 119 -1.86 1.89 -13.94
N GLU A 120 -0.93 1.94 -13.02
CA GLU A 120 -0.69 0.86 -12.08
C GLU A 120 -1.92 0.57 -11.22
N ASN A 121 -2.65 1.64 -10.84
CA ASN A 121 -3.92 1.54 -10.14
C ASN A 121 -4.98 2.32 -10.91
N ASP A 122 -6.21 1.82 -10.92
CA ASP A 122 -7.31 2.43 -11.67
C ASP A 122 -8.50 2.87 -10.81
N ASP A 123 -8.45 2.65 -9.49
CA ASP A 123 -9.53 3.07 -8.61
C ASP A 123 -9.01 3.27 -7.18
N PHE A 124 -9.77 4.05 -6.39
CA PHE A 124 -9.44 4.45 -5.03
C PHE A 124 -10.68 4.33 -4.15
N LYS A 125 -10.51 3.87 -2.91
CA LYS A 125 -11.63 3.69 -2.01
C LYS A 125 -11.18 3.78 -0.56
N TYR A 126 -12.03 4.36 0.29
CA TYR A 126 -11.84 4.29 1.75
C TYR A 126 -12.67 3.17 2.31
N ILE A 127 -12.07 2.34 3.16
CA ILE A 127 -12.76 1.22 3.80
C ILE A 127 -12.52 1.19 5.29
N GLU A 128 -13.36 0.44 5.99
CA GLU A 128 -13.23 0.18 7.42
C GLU A 128 -12.46 -1.12 7.65
N TYR A 129 -11.91 -1.29 8.84
CA TYR A 129 -11.20 -2.51 9.22
C TYR A 129 -12.02 -3.78 8.92
N GLY A 130 -13.32 -3.78 9.23
CA GLY A 130 -14.19 -4.94 9.02
C GLY A 130 -14.37 -5.34 7.55
N GLU A 131 -14.00 -4.45 6.62
CA GLU A 131 -14.15 -4.71 5.18
C GLU A 131 -12.89 -5.27 4.54
N ILE A 132 -11.78 -5.38 5.28
CA ILE A 132 -10.50 -5.83 4.71
C ILE A 132 -10.64 -7.16 3.98
N GLY A 133 -11.34 -8.13 4.57
CA GLY A 133 -11.51 -9.45 3.97
C GLY A 133 -12.28 -9.45 2.66
N GLU A 134 -13.09 -8.42 2.40
CA GLU A 134 -13.84 -8.31 1.14
C GLU A 134 -12.97 -7.85 -0.02
N TYR A 135 -11.92 -7.06 0.27
CA TYR A 135 -11.14 -6.40 -0.77
C TYR A 135 -9.75 -6.99 -0.97
N PHE A 136 -9.12 -7.49 0.09
CA PHE A 136 -7.75 -7.97 0.03
C PHE A 136 -7.67 -9.47 -0.21
N HIS A 137 -6.65 -9.94 -0.93
CA HIS A 137 -6.32 -11.35 -0.96
C HIS A 137 -5.72 -11.74 0.40
N ALA A 138 -5.64 -13.05 0.66
CA ALA A 138 -5.25 -13.57 1.98
C ALA A 138 -3.89 -13.05 2.47
N ASP A 139 -2.90 -12.96 1.58
CA ASP A 139 -1.57 -12.47 1.95
C ASP A 139 -1.59 -10.99 2.35
N GLY A 140 -2.32 -10.17 1.58
CA GLY A 140 -2.47 -8.75 1.85
C GLY A 140 -3.22 -8.50 3.14
N GLU A 141 -4.29 -9.23 3.37
CA GLU A 141 -5.08 -9.13 4.61
C GLU A 141 -4.22 -9.46 5.83
N ARG A 142 -3.44 -10.53 5.76
CA ARG A 142 -2.58 -10.95 6.87
C ARG A 142 -1.54 -9.89 7.21
N ALA A 143 -0.83 -9.38 6.19
CA ALA A 143 0.20 -8.37 6.40
C ALA A 143 -0.38 -7.07 6.94
N LEU A 144 -1.50 -6.61 6.39
CA LEU A 144 -2.17 -5.39 6.82
C LEU A 144 -2.64 -5.49 8.27
N LYS A 145 -3.31 -6.57 8.63
CA LYS A 145 -3.80 -6.77 10.00
C LYS A 145 -2.65 -6.90 11.00
N ALA A 146 -1.54 -7.52 10.62
CA ALA A 146 -0.36 -7.60 11.47
C ALA A 146 0.21 -6.21 11.75
N ALA A 147 0.31 -5.36 10.72
CA ALA A 147 0.78 -3.99 10.89
C ALA A 147 -0.17 -3.17 11.75
N MET A 148 -1.47 -3.29 11.55
CA MET A 148 -2.47 -2.59 12.34
C MET A 148 -2.40 -2.99 13.82
N ARG A 149 -2.18 -4.26 14.10
CA ARG A 149 -2.00 -4.76 15.46
C ARG A 149 -0.77 -4.13 16.10
N GLU A 150 0.35 -4.08 15.38
CA GLU A 150 1.58 -3.46 15.86
C GLU A 150 1.41 -1.96 16.12
N LEU A 151 0.62 -1.29 15.28
CA LEU A 151 0.32 0.14 15.40
C LEU A 151 -0.76 0.45 16.44
N GLY A 152 -1.46 -0.57 16.93
CA GLY A 152 -2.56 -0.38 17.89
C GLY A 152 -3.80 0.25 17.27
N ILE A 153 -4.03 0.02 15.98
CA ILE A 153 -5.20 0.51 15.25
C ILE A 153 -6.00 -0.66 14.69
N GLY A 154 -7.24 -0.39 14.28
CA GLY A 154 -8.11 -1.42 13.74
C GLY A 154 -9.09 -1.94 14.77
N GLU A 155 -10.01 -2.82 14.35
CA GLU A 155 -11.16 -3.38 15.10
C GLU A 155 -12.18 -2.35 15.52
#